data_93eacc0feb80b9f830e3b94ad54c6254
#
_entry.id   93eacc0feb80b9f830e3b94ad54c6254
#
_cell.length_a   1.000
_cell.length_b   1.000
_cell.length_c   1.000
_cell.angle_alpha   90.00
_cell.angle_beta   90.00
_cell.angle_gamma   90.00
#
_symmetry.space_group_name_H-M   'P 1'
#
loop_
_entity.id
_entity.type
_entity.pdbx_description
1 polymer ?
#
loop_
_entity_poly.entity_id
_entity_poly.type
_entity_poly.pdbx_seq_one_letter_code
_entity_poly.pdbx_strand_id
1 'polypeptide(L)'
;MKFSQKQEIELSAILNRRLGFDDISTENRKMPVCVCVDSSYSMSEDSLLGSPRIEEAKKGVRKLISFMSSDRALRNMTDVCVITYNGNGIVNLTGGFVPAKEAADMDFSFDTFVESPIFTAVDKAVDMVNAQRDGYKKGSISAERGWVILITDGRADDYFCKNGMISVNVRSKLEKNKKNVRLVCGCFGYETKQLDKLTTPDNIRNMEEFSGIYSYFTMLSQSLSVASRAI
;
A
#
# COMPACT_ATOMS: atom_id res chain seq x y z
N MET A 1 -35.69 3.84 22.68
CA MET A 1 -34.86 4.36 23.79
C MET A 1 -33.55 4.83 23.17
N LYS A 2 -33.27 6.13 23.17
CA LYS A 2 -31.98 6.65 22.69
C LYS A 2 -31.06 6.78 23.91
N PHE A 3 -29.93 6.12 23.86
CA PHE A 3 -28.90 6.28 24.89
C PHE A 3 -28.29 7.68 24.80
N SER A 4 -27.89 8.26 25.94
CA SER A 4 -27.10 9.48 25.93
C SER A 4 -25.67 9.16 25.45
N GLN A 5 -25.00 10.13 24.86
CA GLN A 5 -23.62 9.99 24.37
C GLN A 5 -22.65 9.44 25.46
N LYS A 6 -22.90 9.79 26.73
CA LYS A 6 -22.13 9.29 27.87
C LYS A 6 -22.40 7.80 28.13
N GLN A 7 -23.66 7.35 27.96
CA GLN A 7 -24.04 5.94 28.14
C GLN A 7 -23.52 5.06 26.99
N GLU A 8 -23.43 5.59 25.76
CA GLU A 8 -22.81 4.89 24.62
C GLU A 8 -21.31 4.70 24.82
N ILE A 9 -20.61 5.72 25.36
CA ILE A 9 -19.18 5.63 25.68
C ILE A 9 -18.93 4.62 26.80
N GLU A 10 -19.73 4.64 27.87
CA GLU A 10 -19.61 3.66 28.96
C GLU A 10 -19.96 2.23 28.52
N LEU A 11 -20.99 2.05 27.67
CA LEU A 11 -21.35 0.73 27.13
C LEU A 11 -20.25 0.18 26.21
N SER A 12 -19.64 1.03 25.38
CA SER A 12 -18.53 0.63 24.54
C SER A 12 -17.29 0.26 25.34
N ALA A 13 -16.99 0.99 26.40
CA ALA A 13 -15.89 0.68 27.32
C ALA A 13 -16.11 -0.64 28.09
N ILE A 14 -17.35 -0.91 28.52
CA ILE A 14 -17.73 -2.17 29.19
C ILE A 14 -17.71 -3.35 28.24
N LEU A 15 -18.19 -3.17 26.99
CA LEU A 15 -18.14 -4.18 25.95
C LEU A 15 -16.69 -4.51 25.57
N ASN A 16 -15.84 -3.51 25.40
CA ASN A 16 -14.43 -3.71 25.10
C ASN A 16 -13.70 -4.47 26.24
N ARG A 17 -13.96 -4.13 27.50
CA ARG A 17 -13.43 -4.88 28.66
C ARG A 17 -13.94 -6.30 28.75
N ARG A 18 -15.25 -6.56 28.51
CA ARG A 18 -15.83 -7.91 28.59
C ARG A 18 -15.43 -8.81 27.44
N LEU A 19 -15.10 -8.25 26.27
CA LEU A 19 -14.68 -9.00 25.10
C LEU A 19 -13.15 -9.20 25.05
N GLY A 20 -12.40 -8.72 26.05
CA GLY A 20 -10.95 -8.90 26.10
C GLY A 20 -10.20 -8.17 24.99
N PHE A 21 -10.82 -7.17 24.35
CA PHE A 21 -10.19 -6.41 23.27
C PHE A 21 -9.08 -5.47 23.76
N ASP A 22 -8.97 -5.25 25.07
CA ASP A 22 -7.91 -4.39 25.64
C ASP A 22 -6.54 -5.10 25.75
N ASP A 23 -6.49 -6.43 25.48
CA ASP A 23 -5.29 -7.26 25.72
C ASP A 23 -4.87 -8.16 24.55
N ILE A 24 -5.36 -7.92 23.34
CA ILE A 24 -4.68 -8.49 22.18
C ILE A 24 -3.43 -7.64 22.00
N SER A 25 -2.33 -8.12 22.59
CA SER A 25 -1.04 -7.46 22.45
C SER A 25 -0.67 -7.42 20.96
N THR A 26 -0.84 -6.26 20.33
CA THR A 26 -0.34 -6.01 18.97
C THR A 26 1.19 -6.07 18.91
N GLU A 27 1.83 -6.25 20.08
CA GLU A 27 3.28 -6.26 20.25
C GLU A 27 3.99 -7.39 19.50
N ASN A 28 3.29 -8.50 19.24
CA ASN A 28 3.85 -9.65 18.52
C ASN A 28 3.28 -9.85 17.11
N ARG A 29 2.64 -8.86 16.54
CA ARG A 29 2.05 -8.94 15.19
C ARG A 29 2.62 -7.87 14.28
N LYS A 30 3.06 -8.25 13.09
CA LYS A 30 3.63 -7.33 12.10
C LYS A 30 3.00 -7.50 10.72
N MET A 31 2.76 -6.37 10.07
CA MET A 31 2.18 -6.27 8.73
C MET A 31 3.11 -5.45 7.83
N PRO A 32 3.77 -6.05 6.85
CA PRO A 32 4.60 -5.30 5.91
C PRO A 32 3.72 -4.63 4.85
N VAL A 33 3.97 -3.35 4.60
CA VAL A 33 3.31 -2.54 3.57
C VAL A 33 4.37 -2.00 2.62
N CYS A 34 4.37 -2.46 1.37
CA CYS A 34 5.25 -1.95 0.33
C CYS A 34 4.45 -0.99 -0.56
N VAL A 35 4.87 0.27 -0.62
CA VAL A 35 4.31 1.29 -1.50
C VAL A 35 5.21 1.43 -2.72
N CYS A 36 4.67 1.12 -3.91
CA CYS A 36 5.36 1.18 -5.19
C CYS A 36 4.86 2.38 -5.97
N VAL A 37 5.69 3.37 -6.17
CA VAL A 37 5.32 4.61 -6.87
C VAL A 37 5.98 4.62 -8.24
N ASP A 38 5.15 4.73 -9.27
CA ASP A 38 5.60 5.01 -10.62
C ASP A 38 6.27 6.37 -10.65
N SER A 39 7.51 6.40 -11.10
CA SER A 39 8.26 7.62 -11.34
C SER A 39 8.70 7.72 -12.82
N SER A 40 7.88 7.19 -13.72
CA SER A 40 8.05 7.38 -15.16
C SER A 40 7.75 8.83 -15.57
N TYR A 41 8.22 9.22 -16.77
CA TYR A 41 8.05 10.58 -17.27
C TYR A 41 6.59 11.00 -17.36
N SER A 42 5.67 10.10 -17.71
CA SER A 42 4.23 10.38 -17.77
C SER A 42 3.62 10.80 -16.41
N MET A 43 4.26 10.44 -15.30
CA MET A 43 3.87 10.90 -13.97
C MET A 43 4.23 12.36 -13.71
N SER A 44 5.08 12.99 -14.54
CA SER A 44 5.33 14.44 -14.49
C SER A 44 4.25 15.28 -15.16
N GLU A 45 3.34 14.66 -15.93
CA GLU A 45 2.19 15.32 -16.52
C GLU A 45 1.17 15.72 -15.44
N ASP A 46 0.44 16.80 -15.71
CA ASP A 46 -0.59 17.26 -14.78
C ASP A 46 -1.74 16.25 -14.69
N SER A 47 -2.18 16.01 -13.47
CA SER A 47 -3.44 15.34 -13.17
C SER A 47 -4.63 16.27 -13.45
N LEU A 48 -5.85 15.73 -13.46
CA LEU A 48 -7.07 16.56 -13.50
C LEU A 48 -7.19 17.55 -12.32
N LEU A 49 -6.35 17.40 -11.30
CA LEU A 49 -6.29 18.29 -10.14
C LEU A 49 -5.38 19.52 -10.38
N GLY A 50 -4.73 19.61 -11.54
CA GLY A 50 -3.89 20.75 -11.92
C GLY A 50 -2.50 20.78 -11.28
N SER A 51 -1.99 19.61 -10.87
CA SER A 51 -0.61 19.42 -10.41
C SER A 51 -0.05 18.10 -10.95
N PRO A 52 1.29 17.96 -11.10
CA PRO A 52 1.91 16.74 -11.57
C PRO A 52 1.47 15.52 -10.77
N ARG A 53 1.17 14.41 -11.46
CA ARG A 53 0.73 13.15 -10.84
C ARG A 53 1.73 12.65 -9.79
N ILE A 54 3.02 12.81 -10.05
CA ILE A 54 4.07 12.42 -9.12
C ILE A 54 4.02 13.23 -7.80
N GLU A 55 3.72 14.52 -7.87
CA GLU A 55 3.57 15.35 -6.67
C GLU A 55 2.31 14.96 -5.87
N GLU A 56 1.22 14.64 -6.56
CA GLU A 56 0.01 14.15 -5.91
C GLU A 56 0.25 12.76 -5.28
N ALA A 57 0.98 11.88 -5.95
CA ALA A 57 1.40 10.60 -5.39
C ALA A 57 2.25 10.78 -4.13
N LYS A 58 3.22 11.70 -4.15
CA LYS A 58 4.09 12.04 -3.01
C LYS A 58 3.28 12.51 -1.80
N LYS A 59 2.34 13.44 -2.02
CA LYS A 59 1.44 13.93 -0.96
C LYS A 59 0.59 12.78 -0.39
N GLY A 60 0.06 11.92 -1.26
CA GLY A 60 -0.76 10.78 -0.86
C GLY A 60 0.03 9.74 -0.04
N VAL A 61 1.25 9.40 -0.46
CA VAL A 61 2.13 8.49 0.27
C VAL A 61 2.45 9.04 1.66
N ARG A 62 2.82 10.32 1.75
CA ARG A 62 3.07 10.99 3.05
C ARG A 62 1.84 10.92 3.97
N LYS A 63 0.64 11.18 3.43
CA LYS A 63 -0.61 11.10 4.19
C LYS A 63 -0.88 9.68 4.69
N LEU A 64 -0.67 8.67 3.85
CA LEU A 64 -0.84 7.27 4.23
C LEU A 64 0.11 6.88 5.36
N ILE A 65 1.38 7.22 5.26
CA ILE A 65 2.40 6.93 6.28
C ILE A 65 2.07 7.67 7.58
N SER A 66 1.71 8.95 7.50
CA SER A 66 1.28 9.75 8.66
C SER A 66 0.06 9.12 9.36
N PHE A 67 -0.91 8.62 8.60
CA PHE A 67 -2.04 7.90 9.19
C PHE A 67 -1.58 6.61 9.89
N MET A 68 -0.77 5.78 9.23
CA MET A 68 -0.26 4.53 9.84
C MET A 68 0.56 4.80 11.09
N SER A 69 1.32 5.90 11.14
CA SER A 69 2.12 6.29 12.31
C SER A 69 1.28 6.84 13.46
N SER A 70 0.12 7.42 13.19
CA SER A 70 -0.78 8.03 14.19
C SER A 70 -1.86 7.07 14.72
N ASP A 71 -2.32 6.12 13.90
CA ASP A 71 -3.31 5.12 14.34
C ASP A 71 -2.68 4.16 15.37
N ARG A 72 -3.35 4.00 16.52
CA ARG A 72 -2.83 3.22 17.65
C ARG A 72 -2.51 1.78 17.32
N ALA A 73 -3.31 1.12 16.48
CA ALA A 73 -3.09 -0.26 16.09
C ALA A 73 -2.01 -0.37 15.00
N LEU A 74 -2.08 0.49 13.98
CA LEU A 74 -1.19 0.41 12.83
C LEU A 74 0.25 0.80 13.14
N ARG A 75 0.48 1.82 13.98
CA ARG A 75 1.85 2.33 14.25
C ARG A 75 2.80 1.30 14.83
N ASN A 76 2.29 0.35 15.62
CA ASN A 76 3.09 -0.71 16.24
C ASN A 76 3.19 -1.95 15.34
N MET A 77 2.17 -2.17 14.52
CA MET A 77 2.04 -3.34 13.66
C MET A 77 2.65 -3.16 12.27
N THR A 78 2.66 -1.94 11.73
CA THR A 78 3.01 -1.72 10.33
C THR A 78 4.48 -1.38 10.16
N ASP A 79 5.17 -2.15 9.34
CA ASP A 79 6.47 -1.80 8.78
C ASP A 79 6.28 -1.42 7.31
N VAL A 80 6.81 -0.25 6.92
CA VAL A 80 6.61 0.37 5.60
C VAL A 80 7.89 0.33 4.79
N CYS A 81 7.78 -0.02 3.53
CA CYS A 81 8.82 0.16 2.53
C CYS A 81 8.26 1.00 1.39
N VAL A 82 8.95 2.06 1.01
CA VAL A 82 8.61 2.90 -0.14
C VAL A 82 9.64 2.68 -1.23
N ILE A 83 9.18 2.26 -2.40
CA ILE A 83 10.00 2.13 -3.60
C ILE A 83 9.45 3.01 -4.72
N THR A 84 10.35 3.59 -5.52
CA THR A 84 10.02 4.17 -6.83
C THR A 84 10.57 3.29 -7.92
N TYR A 85 9.97 3.36 -9.11
CA TYR A 85 10.44 2.61 -10.27
C TYR A 85 10.26 3.41 -11.56
N ASN A 86 11.23 3.28 -12.45
CA ASN A 86 11.27 3.84 -13.80
C ASN A 86 12.31 3.07 -14.64
N GLY A 87 12.66 3.54 -15.83
CA GLY A 87 13.62 2.87 -16.73
C GLY A 87 15.04 2.75 -16.17
N ASN A 88 15.42 3.54 -15.17
CA ASN A 88 16.69 3.38 -14.45
C ASN A 88 16.65 2.25 -13.41
N GLY A 89 15.48 1.67 -13.14
CA GLY A 89 15.30 0.57 -12.21
C GLY A 89 14.41 0.90 -11.02
N ILE A 90 14.60 0.13 -9.96
CA ILE A 90 13.81 0.25 -8.72
C ILE A 90 14.70 0.83 -7.63
N VAL A 91 14.26 1.95 -7.06
CA VAL A 91 14.95 2.62 -5.95
C VAL A 91 14.16 2.41 -4.65
N ASN A 92 14.83 1.91 -3.64
CA ASN A 92 14.24 1.74 -2.30
C ASN A 92 14.54 2.98 -1.45
N LEU A 93 13.53 3.81 -1.25
CA LEU A 93 13.68 5.11 -0.58
C LEU A 93 13.79 4.98 0.96
N THR A 94 13.28 3.89 1.52
CA THR A 94 13.36 3.63 2.98
C THR A 94 14.54 2.74 3.37
N GLY A 95 15.31 2.24 2.39
CA GLY A 95 16.42 1.29 2.64
C GLY A 95 15.96 -0.11 3.03
N GLY A 96 14.67 -0.36 3.20
CA GLY A 96 14.05 -1.60 3.64
C GLY A 96 12.67 -1.35 4.26
N PHE A 97 12.16 -2.34 4.98
CA PHE A 97 10.97 -2.15 5.81
C PHE A 97 11.37 -1.52 7.14
N VAL A 98 10.80 -0.36 7.43
CA VAL A 98 11.00 0.38 8.68
C VAL A 98 9.65 0.58 9.38
N PRO A 99 9.60 0.73 10.71
CA PRO A 99 8.37 1.05 11.42
C PRO A 99 7.68 2.28 10.82
N ALA A 100 6.34 2.27 10.75
CA ALA A 100 5.57 3.38 10.17
C ALA A 100 5.89 4.75 10.83
N LYS A 101 6.20 4.75 12.12
CA LYS A 101 6.63 5.95 12.84
C LYS A 101 7.95 6.50 12.30
N GLU A 102 8.92 5.64 12.04
CA GLU A 102 10.22 6.02 11.49
C GLU A 102 10.09 6.51 10.05
N ALA A 103 9.29 5.80 9.22
CA ALA A 103 9.00 6.22 7.87
C ALA A 103 8.33 7.61 7.79
N ALA A 104 7.55 8.01 8.80
CA ALA A 104 6.87 9.30 8.85
C ALA A 104 7.84 10.49 8.97
N ASP A 105 9.01 10.26 9.54
CA ASP A 105 10.07 11.27 9.72
C ASP A 105 11.02 11.35 8.51
N MET A 106 10.88 10.43 7.53
CA MET A 106 11.72 10.41 6.33
C MET A 106 11.23 11.40 5.27
N ASP A 107 12.16 12.01 4.54
CA ASP A 107 11.86 12.75 3.33
C ASP A 107 12.05 11.87 2.09
N PHE A 108 11.08 11.88 1.17
CA PHE A 108 11.12 11.10 -0.06
C PHE A 108 11.29 12.02 -1.25
N SER A 109 12.32 11.78 -2.06
CA SER A 109 12.46 12.37 -3.40
C SER A 109 12.01 11.37 -4.45
N PHE A 110 11.14 11.81 -5.35
CA PHE A 110 10.64 10.98 -6.45
C PHE A 110 11.17 11.57 -7.78
N ASP A 111 12.31 11.06 -8.20
CA ASP A 111 12.94 11.50 -9.44
C ASP A 111 12.30 10.78 -10.63
N THR A 112 11.79 11.56 -11.60
CA THR A 112 11.14 11.00 -12.79
C THR A 112 12.15 10.69 -13.88
N PHE A 113 11.93 9.57 -14.59
CA PHE A 113 12.71 9.14 -15.73
C PHE A 113 11.82 8.41 -16.74
N VAL A 114 12.34 8.10 -17.94
CA VAL A 114 11.59 7.37 -18.97
C VAL A 114 11.24 5.96 -18.51
N GLU A 115 10.25 5.36 -19.17
CA GLU A 115 9.75 3.99 -19.00
C GLU A 115 9.10 3.70 -17.64
N SER A 116 8.15 2.79 -17.66
CA SER A 116 7.37 2.34 -16.51
C SER A 116 7.33 0.81 -16.43
N PRO A 117 8.33 0.16 -15.81
CA PRO A 117 8.38 -1.30 -15.67
C PRO A 117 7.47 -1.79 -14.52
N ILE A 118 6.15 -1.60 -14.66
CA ILE A 118 5.14 -1.90 -13.63
C ILE A 118 5.20 -3.35 -13.16
N PHE A 119 5.25 -4.31 -14.11
CA PHE A 119 5.24 -5.73 -13.75
C PHE A 119 6.49 -6.13 -12.99
N THR A 120 7.65 -5.62 -13.41
CA THR A 120 8.93 -5.84 -12.72
C THR A 120 8.91 -5.26 -11.31
N ALA A 121 8.34 -4.08 -11.14
CA ALA A 121 8.22 -3.44 -9.81
C ALA A 121 7.30 -4.23 -8.88
N VAL A 122 6.14 -4.67 -9.36
CA VAL A 122 5.20 -5.48 -8.58
C VAL A 122 5.81 -6.83 -8.23
N ASP A 123 6.51 -7.49 -9.17
CA ASP A 123 7.20 -8.76 -8.91
C ASP A 123 8.19 -8.63 -7.76
N LYS A 124 9.01 -7.59 -7.81
CA LYS A 124 10.00 -7.28 -6.75
C LYS A 124 9.33 -6.96 -5.42
N ALA A 125 8.25 -6.15 -5.43
CA ALA A 125 7.53 -5.79 -4.21
C ALA A 125 6.91 -7.02 -3.51
N VAL A 126 6.36 -7.95 -4.28
CA VAL A 126 5.83 -9.21 -3.73
C VAL A 126 6.93 -10.03 -3.06
N ASP A 127 8.12 -10.11 -3.67
CA ASP A 127 9.27 -10.78 -3.06
C ASP A 127 9.73 -10.12 -1.78
N MET A 128 9.82 -8.79 -1.78
CA MET A 128 10.20 -8.02 -0.61
C MET A 128 9.23 -8.23 0.55
N VAL A 129 7.92 -8.17 0.29
CA VAL A 129 6.88 -8.42 1.31
C VAL A 129 6.96 -9.84 1.86
N ASN A 130 7.14 -10.85 0.99
CA ASN A 130 7.28 -12.25 1.44
C ASN A 130 8.54 -12.44 2.28
N ALA A 131 9.68 -11.90 1.85
CA ALA A 131 10.94 -11.99 2.59
C ALA A 131 10.82 -11.35 3.98
N GLN A 132 10.16 -10.18 4.08
CA GLN A 132 9.90 -9.52 5.36
C GLN A 132 9.01 -10.35 6.27
N ARG A 133 7.92 -10.93 5.73
CA ARG A 133 7.04 -11.84 6.48
C ARG A 133 7.77 -13.09 6.99
N ASP A 134 8.65 -13.64 6.18
CA ASP A 134 9.46 -14.78 6.59
C ASP A 134 10.49 -14.40 7.66
N GLY A 135 11.02 -13.17 7.61
CA GLY A 135 11.82 -12.59 8.68
C GLY A 135 11.07 -12.50 10.01
N TYR A 136 9.82 -12.04 9.99
CA TYR A 136 8.96 -12.00 11.19
C TYR A 136 8.76 -13.39 11.79
N LYS A 137 8.40 -14.39 10.96
CA LYS A 137 8.20 -15.76 11.43
C LYS A 137 9.46 -16.35 12.07
N LYS A 138 10.64 -16.11 11.48
CA LYS A 138 11.93 -16.54 12.06
C LYS A 138 12.20 -15.87 13.42
N GLY A 139 11.73 -14.64 13.61
CA GLY A 139 11.79 -13.92 14.88
C GLY A 139 10.63 -14.25 15.84
N SER A 140 9.82 -15.29 15.58
CA SER A 140 8.64 -15.65 16.38
C SER A 140 7.59 -14.53 16.47
N ILE A 141 7.52 -13.68 15.44
CA ILE A 141 6.53 -12.62 15.31
C ILE A 141 5.42 -13.09 14.37
N SER A 142 4.16 -12.87 14.74
CA SER A 142 3.02 -13.19 13.87
C SER A 142 3.04 -12.29 12.63
N ALA A 143 3.11 -12.90 11.45
CA ALA A 143 3.21 -12.21 10.18
C ALA A 143 1.83 -12.07 9.53
N GLU A 144 1.25 -10.90 9.62
CA GLU A 144 -0.03 -10.59 8.97
C GLU A 144 0.09 -10.56 7.45
N ARG A 145 -1.05 -10.59 6.76
CA ARG A 145 -1.10 -10.45 5.32
C ARG A 145 -0.50 -9.10 4.91
N GLY A 146 0.58 -9.16 4.12
CA GLY A 146 1.24 -7.95 3.66
C GLY A 146 0.48 -7.24 2.54
N TRP A 147 0.80 -5.99 2.32
CA TRP A 147 0.19 -5.17 1.28
C TRP A 147 1.24 -4.69 0.28
N VAL A 148 0.91 -4.75 -0.99
CA VAL A 148 1.58 -4.03 -2.07
C VAL A 148 0.60 -2.99 -2.59
N ILE A 149 0.98 -1.72 -2.50
CA ILE A 149 0.18 -0.56 -2.91
C ILE A 149 0.88 0.03 -4.13
N LEU A 150 0.31 -0.20 -5.30
CA LEU A 150 0.83 0.33 -6.56
C LEU A 150 0.16 1.69 -6.85
N ILE A 151 0.96 2.68 -7.22
CA ILE A 151 0.52 4.01 -7.64
C ILE A 151 1.15 4.28 -9.00
N THR A 152 0.34 4.48 -10.05
CA THR A 152 0.79 4.57 -11.44
C THR A 152 -0.23 5.32 -12.29
N ASP A 153 0.11 5.68 -13.52
CA ASP A 153 -0.83 6.12 -14.55
C ASP A 153 -1.40 4.96 -15.40
N GLY A 154 -0.90 3.73 -15.17
CA GLY A 154 -1.39 2.51 -15.79
C GLY A 154 -0.67 2.09 -17.07
N ARG A 155 0.28 2.88 -17.56
CA ARG A 155 1.06 2.58 -18.78
C ARG A 155 2.29 1.76 -18.43
N ALA A 156 2.28 0.46 -18.76
CA ALA A 156 3.39 -0.43 -18.47
C ALA A 156 4.23 -0.70 -19.73
N ASP A 157 5.48 -0.28 -19.73
CA ASP A 157 6.42 -0.51 -20.85
C ASP A 157 6.92 -1.96 -20.87
N ASP A 158 6.97 -2.63 -19.75
CA ASP A 158 7.40 -4.02 -19.64
C ASP A 158 6.29 -5.05 -19.90
N TYR A 159 5.08 -4.58 -20.25
CA TYR A 159 3.94 -5.47 -20.56
C TYR A 159 4.25 -6.47 -21.68
N PHE A 160 4.92 -6.02 -22.75
CA PHE A 160 5.27 -6.85 -23.91
C PHE A 160 6.66 -7.48 -23.82
N CYS A 161 7.42 -7.22 -22.76
CA CYS A 161 8.75 -7.79 -22.62
C CYS A 161 8.70 -9.32 -22.54
N LYS A 162 9.67 -9.98 -23.18
CA LYS A 162 9.81 -11.45 -23.21
C LYS A 162 8.50 -12.15 -23.65
N ASN A 163 7.89 -11.66 -24.74
CA ASN A 163 6.64 -12.21 -25.31
C ASN A 163 5.45 -12.24 -24.34
N GLY A 164 5.32 -11.25 -23.48
CA GLY A 164 4.27 -11.17 -22.50
C GLY A 164 4.43 -12.10 -21.29
N MET A 165 5.53 -12.84 -21.21
CA MET A 165 5.74 -13.81 -20.10
C MET A 165 5.85 -13.14 -18.74
N ILE A 166 6.33 -11.89 -18.65
CA ILE A 166 6.48 -11.21 -17.39
C ILE A 166 5.11 -11.01 -16.70
N SER A 167 4.11 -10.54 -17.45
CA SER A 167 2.76 -10.32 -16.89
C SER A 167 2.11 -11.62 -16.42
N VAL A 168 2.28 -12.72 -17.17
CA VAL A 168 1.76 -14.05 -16.79
C VAL A 168 2.45 -14.56 -15.53
N ASN A 169 3.78 -14.41 -15.43
CA ASN A 169 4.55 -14.84 -14.28
C ASN A 169 4.17 -14.07 -13.01
N VAL A 170 4.04 -12.74 -13.11
CA VAL A 170 3.66 -11.89 -11.97
C VAL A 170 2.25 -12.20 -11.50
N ARG A 171 1.30 -12.39 -12.42
CA ARG A 171 -0.06 -12.81 -12.07
C ARG A 171 -0.08 -14.17 -11.38
N SER A 172 0.65 -15.15 -11.91
CA SER A 172 0.77 -16.47 -11.27
C SER A 172 1.39 -16.37 -9.88
N LYS A 173 2.39 -15.53 -9.69
CA LYS A 173 3.01 -15.25 -8.39
C LYS A 173 2.03 -14.64 -7.40
N LEU A 174 1.26 -13.63 -7.82
CA LEU A 174 0.22 -13.00 -7.00
C LEU A 174 -0.85 -14.00 -6.58
N GLU A 175 -1.34 -14.85 -7.49
CA GLU A 175 -2.31 -15.89 -7.17
C GLU A 175 -1.77 -16.92 -6.16
N LYS A 176 -0.53 -17.37 -6.33
CA LYS A 176 0.13 -18.27 -5.36
C LYS A 176 0.29 -17.63 -3.98
N ASN A 177 0.48 -16.33 -3.94
CA ASN A 177 0.71 -15.56 -2.71
C ASN A 177 -0.54 -14.85 -2.17
N LYS A 178 -1.72 -15.05 -2.74
CA LYS A 178 -2.93 -14.28 -2.38
C LYS A 178 -3.35 -14.34 -0.90
N LYS A 179 -2.94 -15.38 -0.18
CA LYS A 179 -3.14 -15.47 1.28
C LYS A 179 -2.13 -14.62 2.07
N ASN A 180 -0.98 -14.37 1.48
CA ASN A 180 0.15 -13.71 2.12
C ASN A 180 0.29 -12.23 1.74
N VAL A 181 -0.11 -11.90 0.51
CA VAL A 181 0.05 -10.55 -0.06
C VAL A 181 -1.26 -10.09 -0.68
N ARG A 182 -1.62 -8.85 -0.46
CA ARG A 182 -2.72 -8.15 -1.12
C ARG A 182 -2.14 -7.05 -2.02
N LEU A 183 -2.48 -7.08 -3.30
CA LEU A 183 -2.18 -5.99 -4.23
C LEU A 183 -3.41 -5.09 -4.35
N VAL A 184 -3.20 -3.79 -4.23
CA VAL A 184 -4.17 -2.72 -4.53
C VAL A 184 -3.50 -1.69 -5.42
N CYS A 185 -4.23 -1.15 -6.39
CA CYS A 185 -3.72 -0.22 -7.37
C CYS A 185 -4.48 1.09 -7.31
N GLY A 186 -3.77 2.20 -7.18
CA GLY A 186 -4.25 3.54 -7.45
C GLY A 186 -3.75 3.97 -8.82
N CYS A 187 -4.65 4.30 -9.75
CA CYS A 187 -4.32 4.68 -11.10
C CYS A 187 -4.72 6.13 -11.39
N PHE A 188 -3.81 6.91 -11.94
CA PHE A 188 -4.14 8.22 -12.51
C PHE A 188 -4.63 8.02 -13.95
N GLY A 189 -5.87 8.44 -14.23
CA GLY A 189 -6.48 8.27 -15.55
C GLY A 189 -7.17 6.92 -15.77
N TYR A 190 -7.53 6.65 -17.03
CA TYR A 190 -8.41 5.53 -17.42
C TYR A 190 -7.69 4.34 -18.05
N GLU A 191 -6.36 4.36 -18.13
CA GLU A 191 -5.59 3.30 -18.78
C GLU A 191 -5.36 2.09 -17.86
N THR A 192 -6.46 1.47 -17.40
CA THR A 192 -6.39 0.33 -16.46
C THR A 192 -6.23 -1.03 -17.13
N LYS A 193 -6.37 -1.13 -18.46
CA LYS A 193 -6.38 -2.42 -19.19
C LYS A 193 -5.17 -3.32 -18.94
N GLN A 194 -3.99 -2.72 -18.75
CA GLN A 194 -2.79 -3.49 -18.44
C GLN A 194 -2.78 -3.96 -17.00
N LEU A 195 -3.34 -3.15 -16.07
CA LEU A 195 -3.45 -3.48 -14.65
C LEU A 195 -4.42 -4.65 -14.39
N ASP A 196 -5.40 -4.88 -15.27
CA ASP A 196 -6.31 -6.04 -15.22
C ASP A 196 -5.55 -7.37 -15.32
N LYS A 197 -4.31 -7.35 -15.81
CA LYS A 197 -3.45 -8.53 -15.83
C LYS A 197 -2.78 -8.81 -14.48
N LEU A 198 -2.70 -7.80 -13.62
CA LEU A 198 -2.11 -7.93 -12.27
C LEU A 198 -3.16 -8.32 -11.23
N THR A 199 -4.35 -7.71 -11.29
CA THR A 199 -5.35 -7.87 -10.25
C THR A 199 -6.76 -7.74 -10.82
N THR A 200 -7.78 -7.94 -10.00
CA THR A 200 -9.18 -7.75 -10.39
C THR A 200 -9.54 -6.26 -10.41
N PRO A 201 -10.54 -5.85 -11.21
CA PRO A 201 -11.00 -4.45 -11.26
C PRO A 201 -11.35 -3.87 -9.88
N ASP A 202 -11.87 -4.68 -8.95
CA ASP A 202 -12.21 -4.26 -7.59
C ASP A 202 -11.00 -3.75 -6.77
N ASN A 203 -9.80 -4.16 -7.14
CA ASN A 203 -8.56 -3.71 -6.50
C ASN A 203 -7.87 -2.55 -7.25
N ILE A 204 -8.45 -2.09 -8.36
CA ILE A 204 -7.97 -0.94 -9.13
C ILE A 204 -8.92 0.23 -8.86
N ARG A 205 -8.38 1.37 -8.47
CA ARG A 205 -9.14 2.60 -8.23
C ARG A 205 -8.57 3.73 -9.08
N ASN A 206 -9.44 4.39 -9.84
CA ASN A 206 -9.05 5.63 -10.50
C ASN A 206 -8.98 6.76 -9.46
N MET A 207 -7.80 7.33 -9.30
CA MET A 207 -7.56 8.38 -8.32
C MET A 207 -8.10 9.76 -8.77
N GLU A 208 -8.38 9.94 -10.03
CA GLU A 208 -8.94 11.17 -10.60
C GLU A 208 -10.48 11.23 -10.49
N GLU A 209 -11.17 10.07 -10.39
CA GLU A 209 -12.65 10.02 -10.23
C GLU A 209 -13.12 10.30 -8.80
N PHE A 210 -12.30 10.00 -7.81
CA PHE A 210 -12.64 10.16 -6.41
C PHE A 210 -12.17 11.51 -5.86
N SER A 211 -12.80 12.61 -6.20
CA SER A 211 -12.55 13.95 -5.60
C SER A 211 -11.12 14.17 -5.04
N GLY A 212 -10.14 13.59 -5.70
CA GLY A 212 -8.73 13.68 -5.39
C GLY A 212 -8.14 12.45 -4.70
N ILE A 213 -6.84 12.32 -4.89
CA ILE A 213 -5.96 11.31 -4.31
C ILE A 213 -6.15 11.13 -2.79
N TYR A 214 -6.56 12.19 -2.09
CA TYR A 214 -6.82 12.16 -0.65
C TYR A 214 -7.95 11.20 -0.27
N SER A 215 -9.00 11.07 -1.09
CA SER A 215 -10.11 10.13 -0.83
C SER A 215 -9.63 8.69 -0.98
N TYR A 216 -8.80 8.40 -2.00
CA TYR A 216 -8.20 7.09 -2.17
C TYR A 216 -7.34 6.69 -0.97
N PHE A 217 -6.41 7.55 -0.56
CA PHE A 217 -5.52 7.26 0.56
C PHE A 217 -6.27 7.21 1.90
N THR A 218 -7.33 7.98 2.09
CA THR A 218 -8.20 7.89 3.27
C THR A 218 -8.91 6.54 3.32
N MET A 219 -9.51 6.10 2.21
CA MET A 219 -10.16 4.79 2.10
C MET A 219 -9.15 3.65 2.34
N LEU A 220 -7.96 3.76 1.77
CA LEU A 220 -6.89 2.77 1.95
C LEU A 220 -6.44 2.70 3.42
N SER A 221 -6.29 3.84 4.07
CA SER A 221 -5.95 3.95 5.49
C SER A 221 -7.02 3.28 6.37
N GLN A 222 -8.30 3.51 6.09
CA GLN A 222 -9.40 2.85 6.78
C GLN A 222 -9.40 1.33 6.54
N SER A 223 -9.13 0.89 5.31
CA SER A 223 -9.04 -0.53 4.98
C SER A 223 -7.91 -1.23 5.73
N LEU A 224 -6.75 -0.58 5.87
CA LEU A 224 -5.63 -1.07 6.68
C LEU A 224 -6.00 -1.15 8.16
N SER A 225 -6.66 -0.12 8.70
CA SER A 225 -7.11 -0.10 10.10
C SER A 225 -8.15 -1.20 10.37
N VAL A 226 -9.09 -1.43 9.47
CA VAL A 226 -10.06 -2.55 9.60
C VAL A 226 -9.33 -3.89 9.53
N ALA A 227 -8.41 -4.07 8.59
CA ALA A 227 -7.63 -5.31 8.47
C ALA A 227 -6.79 -5.58 9.72
N SER A 228 -6.30 -4.54 10.41
CA SER A 228 -5.54 -4.69 11.66
C SER A 228 -6.38 -5.15 12.86
N ARG A 229 -7.69 -4.94 12.82
CA ARG A 229 -8.63 -5.24 13.90
C ARG A 229 -9.47 -6.50 13.67
N ALA A 230 -9.47 -7.03 12.43
CA ALA A 230 -10.38 -8.10 11.97
C ALA A 230 -9.92 -9.52 12.33
N ILE A 231 -9.18 -9.69 13.46
CA ILE A 231 -8.66 -11.00 13.86
C ILE A 231 -8.93 -11.25 15.33
#